data_289b81497f7cdaa3b99bcb967ebbbac1
#
_entry.id   289b81497f7cdaa3b99bcb967ebbbac1
#
_cell.length_a   1.000
_cell.length_b   1.000
_cell.length_c   1.000
_cell.angle_alpha   90.00
_cell.angle_beta   90.00
_cell.angle_gamma   90.00
#
_symmetry.space_group_name_H-M   'P 1'
#
loop_
_entity.id
_entity.type
_entity.pdbx_description
1 polymer ?
#
loop_
_entity_poly.entity_id
_entity_poly.type
_entity_poly.pdbx_seq_one_letter_code
_entity_poly.pdbx_strand_id
1 'polypeptide(L)'
;MMNRQTIQEARRWASSFLKKYGREQRVADLMLGHLLELNMSGLILEADQELDPTVQETFETWIREHAETGKPFEHFTQVAAFSGRDFYVDEHVLIPRPETEELVQMLLGKLNGDETVVDVGTGSGIIAISLKKELPGLRVLATDLSGDALQVAERNAETHQADITFLQGSFLEPVRNHEIDVIVSNPPYISEIERETLSDTVIFDPEIALFADHDGLFAYEQIIEQAHTLSPKKLAFEIGYQQGEAVSRLIQKTFPNAKPEVIQDINKKDRIVYAEC
;
A
#
# COMPACT_ATOMS: atom_id res chain seq x y z
N MET A 1 -12.42 -33.81 -23.46
CA MET A 1 -12.77 -32.42 -23.87
C MET A 1 -13.29 -31.74 -22.63
N MET A 2 -12.63 -30.66 -22.15
CA MET A 2 -13.22 -29.85 -21.08
C MET A 2 -14.54 -29.30 -21.59
N ASN A 3 -15.57 -29.39 -20.76
CA ASN A 3 -16.87 -28.78 -21.06
C ASN A 3 -16.67 -27.25 -20.91
N ARG A 4 -16.89 -26.49 -21.98
CA ARG A 4 -16.78 -25.02 -21.93
C ARG A 4 -17.86 -24.48 -21.02
N GLN A 5 -17.44 -23.64 -20.09
CA GLN A 5 -18.37 -22.94 -19.21
C GLN A 5 -18.70 -21.57 -19.79
N THR A 6 -19.91 -21.11 -19.55
CA THR A 6 -20.24 -19.70 -19.74
C THR A 6 -19.66 -18.86 -18.60
N ILE A 7 -19.53 -17.54 -18.84
CA ILE A 7 -19.12 -16.58 -17.79
C ILE A 7 -19.96 -16.76 -16.53
N GLN A 8 -21.28 -16.91 -16.67
CA GLN A 8 -22.18 -17.10 -15.53
C GLN A 8 -21.93 -18.41 -14.77
N GLU A 9 -21.68 -19.50 -15.49
CA GLU A 9 -21.40 -20.81 -14.89
C GLU A 9 -20.07 -20.79 -14.11
N ALA A 10 -19.02 -20.20 -14.69
CA ALA A 10 -17.72 -20.06 -14.06
C ALA A 10 -17.81 -19.19 -12.78
N ARG A 11 -18.52 -18.05 -12.82
CA ARG A 11 -18.76 -17.17 -11.65
C ARG A 11 -19.50 -17.91 -10.54
N ARG A 12 -20.56 -18.66 -10.86
CA ARG A 12 -21.33 -19.44 -9.88
C ARG A 12 -20.49 -20.53 -9.23
N TRP A 13 -19.72 -21.27 -10.05
CA TRP A 13 -18.79 -22.27 -9.56
C TRP A 13 -17.77 -21.66 -8.60
N ALA A 14 -17.07 -20.59 -9.01
CA ALA A 14 -16.03 -19.97 -8.24
C ALA A 14 -16.57 -19.39 -6.92
N SER A 15 -17.69 -18.64 -6.95
CA SER A 15 -18.33 -18.11 -5.73
C SER A 15 -18.71 -19.23 -4.75
N SER A 16 -19.26 -20.36 -5.26
CA SER A 16 -19.60 -21.51 -4.43
C SER A 16 -18.38 -22.21 -3.87
N PHE A 17 -17.30 -22.28 -4.65
CA PHE A 17 -16.03 -22.88 -4.24
C PHE A 17 -15.36 -22.03 -3.15
N LEU A 18 -15.20 -20.74 -3.36
CA LEU A 18 -14.62 -19.79 -2.37
C LEU A 18 -15.39 -19.82 -1.06
N LYS A 19 -16.72 -19.83 -1.10
CA LYS A 19 -17.57 -19.93 0.10
C LYS A 19 -17.25 -21.15 0.96
N LYS A 20 -16.93 -22.31 0.35
CA LYS A 20 -16.58 -23.54 1.10
C LYS A 20 -15.27 -23.40 1.88
N TYR A 21 -14.36 -22.55 1.42
CA TYR A 21 -13.09 -22.25 2.05
C TYR A 21 -13.15 -21.02 2.98
N GLY A 22 -14.35 -20.42 3.16
CA GLY A 22 -14.51 -19.21 3.98
C GLY A 22 -13.92 -17.93 3.36
N ARG A 23 -13.69 -17.95 2.03
CA ARG A 23 -13.11 -16.81 1.30
C ARG A 23 -14.19 -15.87 0.77
N GLU A 24 -13.81 -14.64 0.50
CA GLU A 24 -14.69 -13.61 -0.06
C GLU A 24 -15.09 -13.98 -1.51
N GLN A 25 -16.40 -14.10 -1.74
CA GLN A 25 -16.92 -14.55 -3.05
C GLN A 25 -16.70 -13.53 -4.15
N ARG A 26 -16.56 -12.22 -3.81
CA ARG A 26 -16.32 -11.15 -4.77
C ARG A 26 -15.00 -11.32 -5.54
N VAL A 27 -14.02 -12.01 -4.96
CA VAL A 27 -12.74 -12.29 -5.62
C VAL A 27 -12.93 -13.04 -6.95
N ALA A 28 -13.95 -13.89 -7.06
CA ALA A 28 -14.29 -14.55 -8.31
C ALA A 28 -14.60 -13.56 -9.44
N ASP A 29 -15.38 -12.53 -9.14
CA ASP A 29 -15.73 -11.49 -10.12
C ASP A 29 -14.53 -10.62 -10.48
N LEU A 30 -13.66 -10.32 -9.52
CA LEU A 30 -12.43 -9.55 -9.75
C LEU A 30 -11.46 -10.33 -10.66
N MET A 31 -11.20 -11.61 -10.37
CA MET A 31 -10.29 -12.45 -11.16
C MET A 31 -10.81 -12.64 -12.58
N LEU A 32 -12.09 -12.98 -12.74
CA LEU A 32 -12.66 -13.20 -14.06
C LEU A 32 -12.76 -11.91 -14.86
N GLY A 33 -13.12 -10.80 -14.21
CA GLY A 33 -13.14 -9.49 -14.83
C GLY A 33 -11.77 -9.07 -15.35
N HIS A 34 -10.73 -9.32 -14.57
CA HIS A 34 -9.35 -9.05 -15.00
C HIS A 34 -8.94 -9.88 -16.22
N LEU A 35 -9.21 -11.20 -16.19
CA LEU A 35 -8.85 -12.11 -17.30
C LEU A 35 -9.59 -11.81 -18.60
N LEU A 36 -10.79 -11.25 -18.51
CA LEU A 36 -11.63 -10.90 -19.66
C LEU A 36 -11.55 -9.41 -20.03
N GLU A 37 -10.83 -8.61 -19.26
CA GLU A 37 -10.81 -7.13 -19.38
C GLU A 37 -12.22 -6.51 -19.28
N LEU A 38 -13.08 -7.10 -18.43
CA LEU A 38 -14.46 -6.69 -18.22
C LEU A 38 -14.67 -6.15 -16.80
N ASN A 39 -15.45 -5.09 -16.69
CA ASN A 39 -15.98 -4.67 -15.40
C ASN A 39 -17.21 -5.51 -15.01
N MET A 40 -17.77 -5.29 -13.82
CA MET A 40 -18.94 -6.01 -13.33
C MET A 40 -20.14 -5.96 -14.29
N SER A 41 -20.38 -4.81 -14.93
CA SER A 41 -21.48 -4.67 -15.89
C SER A 41 -21.22 -5.51 -17.15
N GLY A 42 -19.98 -5.59 -17.62
CA GLY A 42 -19.56 -6.45 -18.73
C GLY A 42 -19.77 -7.92 -18.42
N LEU A 43 -19.36 -8.37 -17.23
CA LEU A 43 -19.57 -9.77 -16.77
C LEU A 43 -21.07 -10.16 -16.71
N ILE A 44 -21.95 -9.20 -16.48
CA ILE A 44 -23.41 -9.42 -16.47
C ILE A 44 -23.97 -9.44 -17.90
N LEU A 45 -23.54 -8.51 -18.74
CA LEU A 45 -24.02 -8.39 -20.12
C LEU A 45 -23.60 -9.57 -20.99
N GLU A 46 -22.39 -10.10 -20.75
CA GLU A 46 -21.81 -11.20 -21.51
C GLU A 46 -21.95 -12.56 -20.80
N ALA A 47 -22.87 -12.66 -19.83
CA ALA A 47 -23.00 -13.80 -18.92
C ALA A 47 -23.16 -15.17 -19.63
N ASP A 48 -23.80 -15.20 -20.81
CA ASP A 48 -24.05 -16.41 -21.59
C ASP A 48 -22.93 -16.72 -22.60
N GLN A 49 -21.89 -15.89 -22.69
CA GLN A 49 -20.74 -16.11 -23.55
C GLN A 49 -19.87 -17.26 -23.00
N GLU A 50 -19.44 -18.17 -23.88
CA GLU A 50 -18.51 -19.24 -23.52
C GLU A 50 -17.10 -18.68 -23.29
N LEU A 51 -16.44 -19.17 -22.24
CA LEU A 51 -15.05 -18.85 -21.95
C LEU A 51 -14.09 -19.50 -22.96
N ASP A 52 -13.03 -18.78 -23.31
CA ASP A 52 -11.88 -19.39 -23.95
C ASP A 52 -11.29 -20.44 -23.01
N PRO A 53 -10.92 -21.65 -23.51
CA PRO A 53 -10.38 -22.73 -22.68
C PRO A 53 -9.16 -22.31 -21.84
N THR A 54 -8.28 -21.44 -22.36
CA THR A 54 -7.10 -20.96 -21.65
C THR A 54 -7.50 -20.04 -20.50
N VAL A 55 -8.44 -19.12 -20.74
CA VAL A 55 -8.99 -18.23 -19.70
C VAL A 55 -9.68 -19.05 -18.61
N GLN A 56 -10.48 -20.05 -18.99
CA GLN A 56 -11.15 -20.94 -18.04
C GLN A 56 -10.14 -21.68 -17.15
N GLU A 57 -9.10 -22.26 -17.74
CA GLU A 57 -8.05 -23.00 -17.00
C GLU A 57 -7.30 -22.09 -16.05
N THR A 58 -6.89 -20.90 -16.50
CA THR A 58 -6.22 -19.91 -15.66
C THR A 58 -7.11 -19.47 -14.51
N PHE A 59 -8.37 -19.15 -14.80
CA PHE A 59 -9.35 -18.72 -13.79
C PHE A 59 -9.56 -19.81 -12.72
N GLU A 60 -9.78 -21.06 -13.16
CA GLU A 60 -9.96 -22.19 -12.22
C GLU A 60 -8.72 -22.40 -11.34
N THR A 61 -7.52 -22.25 -11.90
CA THR A 61 -6.26 -22.37 -11.18
C THR A 61 -6.13 -21.26 -10.12
N TRP A 62 -6.38 -20.02 -10.50
CA TRP A 62 -6.32 -18.88 -9.57
C TRP A 62 -7.32 -18.99 -8.42
N ILE A 63 -8.56 -19.40 -8.75
CA ILE A 63 -9.61 -19.60 -7.73
C ILE A 63 -9.22 -20.70 -6.74
N ARG A 64 -8.65 -21.81 -7.19
CA ARG A 64 -8.20 -22.89 -6.31
C ARG A 64 -7.04 -22.45 -5.43
N GLU A 65 -6.02 -21.82 -6.01
CA GLU A 65 -4.86 -21.32 -5.27
C GLU A 65 -5.30 -20.29 -4.21
N HIS A 66 -6.13 -19.31 -4.59
CA HIS A 66 -6.66 -18.35 -3.63
C HIS A 66 -7.48 -19.02 -2.52
N ALA A 67 -8.34 -19.96 -2.85
CA ALA A 67 -9.15 -20.68 -1.87
C ALA A 67 -8.28 -21.42 -0.84
N GLU A 68 -7.26 -22.13 -1.29
CA GLU A 68 -6.40 -22.98 -0.47
C GLU A 68 -5.39 -22.17 0.35
N THR A 69 -4.79 -21.13 -0.24
CA THR A 69 -3.66 -20.40 0.36
C THR A 69 -4.04 -19.03 0.92
N GLY A 70 -5.09 -18.39 0.42
CA GLY A 70 -5.41 -17.00 0.73
C GLY A 70 -4.63 -15.97 -0.09
N LYS A 71 -3.82 -16.40 -1.10
CA LYS A 71 -3.04 -15.47 -1.94
C LYS A 71 -3.91 -14.34 -2.49
N PRO A 72 -3.55 -13.08 -2.27
CA PRO A 72 -4.33 -11.91 -2.69
C PRO A 72 -4.54 -11.84 -4.21
N PHE A 73 -5.65 -11.24 -4.63
CA PHE A 73 -5.95 -10.98 -6.04
C PHE A 73 -4.83 -10.20 -6.74
N GLU A 74 -4.28 -9.21 -6.07
CA GLU A 74 -3.21 -8.35 -6.57
C GLU A 74 -1.92 -9.13 -6.89
N HIS A 75 -1.64 -10.21 -6.17
CA HIS A 75 -0.49 -11.08 -6.46
C HIS A 75 -0.67 -12.00 -7.68
N PHE A 76 -1.91 -12.20 -8.15
CA PHE A 76 -2.18 -12.90 -9.42
C PHE A 76 -2.08 -11.95 -10.61
N THR A 77 -2.59 -10.74 -10.44
CA THR A 77 -2.66 -9.73 -11.50
C THR A 77 -1.43 -8.86 -11.58
N GLN A 78 -0.65 -8.80 -10.49
CA GLN A 78 0.46 -7.86 -10.28
C GLN A 78 0.02 -6.39 -10.42
N VAL A 79 -1.24 -6.10 -10.12
CA VAL A 79 -1.81 -4.75 -10.19
C VAL A 79 -2.61 -4.46 -8.93
N ALA A 80 -2.38 -3.30 -8.34
CA ALA A 80 -3.16 -2.75 -7.26
C ALA A 80 -3.65 -1.34 -7.63
N ALA A 81 -4.94 -1.08 -7.41
CA ALA A 81 -5.51 0.25 -7.62
C ALA A 81 -5.23 1.13 -6.39
N PHE A 82 -4.78 2.38 -6.62
CA PHE A 82 -4.54 3.36 -5.57
C PHE A 82 -4.74 4.78 -6.12
N SER A 83 -5.56 5.59 -5.46
CA SER A 83 -5.86 6.97 -5.85
C SER A 83 -6.23 7.12 -7.33
N GLY A 84 -7.04 6.19 -7.85
CA GLY A 84 -7.51 6.18 -9.24
C GLY A 84 -6.46 5.82 -10.29
N ARG A 85 -5.35 5.21 -9.89
CA ARG A 85 -4.25 4.73 -10.75
C ARG A 85 -3.96 3.26 -10.47
N ASP A 86 -3.46 2.56 -11.47
CA ASP A 86 -3.01 1.17 -11.34
C ASP A 86 -1.49 1.14 -11.09
N PHE A 87 -1.06 0.47 -10.03
CA PHE A 87 0.32 0.28 -9.65
C PHE A 87 0.72 -1.18 -9.81
N TYR A 88 1.90 -1.41 -10.37
CA TYR A 88 2.52 -2.73 -10.34
C TYR A 88 2.90 -3.10 -8.90
N VAL A 89 2.59 -4.33 -8.51
CA VAL A 89 2.95 -4.92 -7.21
C VAL A 89 3.39 -6.36 -7.39
N ASP A 90 4.29 -6.81 -6.54
CA ASP A 90 4.74 -8.20 -6.44
C ASP A 90 5.09 -8.56 -4.99
N GLU A 91 5.74 -9.69 -4.77
CA GLU A 91 6.12 -10.18 -3.44
C GLU A 91 7.15 -9.32 -2.69
N HIS A 92 7.70 -8.28 -3.30
CA HIS A 92 8.71 -7.42 -2.70
C HIS A 92 8.13 -6.18 -2.03
N VAL A 93 6.84 -5.90 -2.23
CA VAL A 93 6.18 -4.68 -1.71
C VAL A 93 4.87 -4.99 -1.02
N LEU A 94 4.52 -4.16 -0.05
CA LEU A 94 3.19 -4.18 0.56
C LEU A 94 2.14 -3.85 -0.51
N ILE A 95 1.08 -4.66 -0.58
CA ILE A 95 -0.09 -4.31 -1.41
C ILE A 95 -0.70 -3.02 -0.86
N PRO A 96 -0.87 -1.98 -1.71
CA PRO A 96 -1.50 -0.72 -1.32
C PRO A 96 -2.79 -0.88 -0.52
N ARG A 97 -2.89 -0.18 0.61
CA ARG A 97 -4.07 -0.22 1.47
C ARG A 97 -4.92 1.04 1.26
N PRO A 98 -6.27 0.92 1.31
CA PRO A 98 -7.16 2.08 1.15
C PRO A 98 -6.90 3.18 2.19
N GLU A 99 -6.49 2.82 3.42
CA GLU A 99 -6.18 3.76 4.49
C GLU A 99 -5.01 4.68 4.13
N THR A 100 -4.05 4.20 3.34
CA THR A 100 -2.92 5.01 2.87
C THR A 100 -3.36 6.11 1.88
N GLU A 101 -4.49 5.93 1.18
CA GLU A 101 -5.06 7.01 0.36
C GLU A 101 -5.47 8.21 1.23
N GLU A 102 -5.96 7.98 2.45
CA GLU A 102 -6.34 9.05 3.36
C GLU A 102 -5.12 9.86 3.84
N LEU A 103 -3.96 9.20 4.05
CA LEU A 103 -2.69 9.89 4.33
C LEU A 103 -2.30 10.81 3.18
N VAL A 104 -2.35 10.32 1.94
CA VAL A 104 -2.06 11.13 0.74
C VAL A 104 -3.03 12.30 0.62
N GLN A 105 -4.33 12.07 0.76
CA GLN A 105 -5.36 13.12 0.66
C GLN A 105 -5.19 14.19 1.74
N MET A 106 -4.89 13.78 2.98
CA MET A 106 -4.60 14.73 4.06
C MET A 106 -3.40 15.61 3.72
N LEU A 107 -2.29 15.01 3.23
CA LEU A 107 -1.09 15.76 2.86
C LEU A 107 -1.35 16.73 1.70
N LEU A 108 -2.10 16.34 0.68
CA LEU A 108 -2.47 17.23 -0.43
C LEU A 108 -3.19 18.48 0.05
N GLY A 109 -3.97 18.39 1.13
CA GLY A 109 -4.60 19.55 1.78
C GLY A 109 -3.67 20.41 2.64
N LYS A 110 -2.44 19.95 2.93
CA LYS A 110 -1.46 20.60 3.80
C LYS A 110 -0.23 21.12 3.06
N LEU A 111 -0.02 20.71 1.81
CA LEU A 111 1.13 21.09 0.98
C LEU A 111 0.79 22.28 0.07
N ASN A 112 1.80 23.11 -0.21
CA ASN A 112 1.68 24.25 -1.13
C ASN A 112 2.08 23.88 -2.57
N GLY A 113 2.84 22.78 -2.74
CA GLY A 113 3.25 22.25 -4.04
C GLY A 113 4.66 22.65 -4.50
N ASP A 114 5.46 23.25 -3.63
CA ASP A 114 6.86 23.65 -3.88
C ASP A 114 7.85 23.07 -2.85
N GLU A 115 7.34 22.24 -1.93
CA GLU A 115 8.15 21.63 -0.87
C GLU A 115 9.01 20.47 -1.39
N THR A 116 10.08 20.18 -0.65
CA THR A 116 10.84 18.93 -0.77
C THR A 116 10.24 17.89 0.19
N VAL A 117 9.69 16.83 -0.36
CA VAL A 117 9.06 15.73 0.38
C VAL A 117 9.94 14.49 0.31
N VAL A 118 10.10 13.77 1.41
CA VAL A 118 10.66 12.43 1.41
C VAL A 118 9.63 11.42 1.88
N ASP A 119 9.41 10.36 1.08
CA ASP A 119 8.63 9.17 1.39
C ASP A 119 9.56 8.09 1.92
N VAL A 120 9.42 7.71 3.18
CA VAL A 120 10.32 6.79 3.88
C VAL A 120 9.68 5.41 3.97
N GLY A 121 10.38 4.39 3.45
CA GLY A 121 9.80 3.05 3.28
C GLY A 121 8.77 3.07 2.14
N THR A 122 9.18 3.54 0.97
CA THR A 122 8.26 3.87 -0.14
C THR A 122 7.54 2.65 -0.73
N GLY A 123 8.08 1.43 -0.55
CA GLY A 123 7.50 0.20 -1.08
C GLY A 123 7.28 0.28 -2.59
N SER A 124 6.03 0.20 -3.03
CA SER A 124 5.66 0.32 -4.45
C SER A 124 5.67 1.75 -5.01
N GLY A 125 6.03 2.75 -4.18
CA GLY A 125 6.08 4.15 -4.59
C GLY A 125 4.75 4.90 -4.55
N ILE A 126 3.69 4.30 -4.01
CA ILE A 126 2.31 4.83 -4.10
C ILE A 126 2.15 6.22 -3.50
N ILE A 127 2.77 6.49 -2.33
CA ILE A 127 2.69 7.81 -1.68
C ILE A 127 3.47 8.84 -2.50
N ALA A 128 4.75 8.57 -2.76
CA ALA A 128 5.63 9.46 -3.50
C ALA A 128 5.07 9.82 -4.88
N ILE A 129 4.62 8.81 -5.66
CA ILE A 129 4.08 8.98 -7.01
C ILE A 129 2.76 9.76 -6.95
N SER A 130 1.85 9.42 -6.03
CA SER A 130 0.57 10.11 -5.93
C SER A 130 0.74 11.58 -5.58
N LEU A 131 1.59 11.91 -4.60
CA LEU A 131 1.90 13.30 -4.26
C LEU A 131 2.52 14.06 -5.45
N LYS A 132 3.49 13.47 -6.15
CA LYS A 132 4.13 14.08 -7.33
C LYS A 132 3.15 14.32 -8.47
N LYS A 133 2.21 13.40 -8.68
CA LYS A 133 1.20 13.52 -9.77
C LYS A 133 0.15 14.58 -9.48
N GLU A 134 -0.28 14.74 -8.23
CA GLU A 134 -1.26 15.74 -7.83
C GLU A 134 -0.64 17.14 -7.68
N LEU A 135 0.63 17.20 -7.22
CA LEU A 135 1.39 18.44 -7.03
C LEU A 135 2.73 18.36 -7.79
N PRO A 136 2.74 18.61 -9.12
CA PRO A 136 3.92 18.43 -9.97
C PRO A 136 5.12 19.32 -9.58
N GLY A 137 4.90 20.41 -8.85
CA GLY A 137 5.94 21.31 -8.37
C GLY A 137 6.76 20.77 -7.21
N LEU A 138 6.27 19.73 -6.51
CA LEU A 138 7.02 19.10 -5.42
C LEU A 138 8.35 18.51 -5.92
N ARG A 139 9.38 18.65 -5.11
CA ARG A 139 10.58 17.82 -5.21
C ARG A 139 10.39 16.59 -4.33
N VAL A 140 10.30 15.41 -4.94
CA VAL A 140 10.02 14.18 -4.21
C VAL A 140 11.24 13.26 -4.20
N LEU A 141 11.66 12.86 -3.00
CA LEU A 141 12.62 11.80 -2.76
C LEU A 141 11.86 10.62 -2.12
N ALA A 142 12.36 9.42 -2.36
CA ALA A 142 11.80 8.21 -1.77
C ALA A 142 12.93 7.30 -1.31
N THR A 143 12.83 6.76 -0.11
CA THR A 143 13.83 5.85 0.45
C THR A 143 13.19 4.50 0.75
N ASP A 144 13.95 3.44 0.56
CA ASP A 144 13.60 2.10 1.02
C ASP A 144 14.86 1.31 1.37
N LEU A 145 14.75 0.40 2.33
CA LEU A 145 15.84 -0.51 2.68
C LEU A 145 16.00 -1.59 1.62
N SER A 146 14.90 -2.04 1.02
CA SER A 146 14.84 -3.07 -0.01
C SER A 146 15.15 -2.49 -1.40
N GLY A 147 16.23 -2.97 -2.02
CA GLY A 147 16.53 -2.64 -3.43
C GLY A 147 15.46 -3.19 -4.41
N ASP A 148 14.84 -4.32 -4.08
CA ASP A 148 13.78 -4.92 -4.91
C ASP A 148 12.50 -4.08 -4.84
N ALA A 149 12.14 -3.56 -3.65
CA ALA A 149 11.04 -2.61 -3.51
C ALA A 149 11.28 -1.34 -4.34
N LEU A 150 12.52 -0.80 -4.33
CA LEU A 150 12.86 0.36 -5.15
C LEU A 150 12.72 0.09 -6.65
N GLN A 151 13.06 -1.12 -7.14
CA GLN A 151 12.84 -1.48 -8.54
C GLN A 151 11.35 -1.45 -8.91
N VAL A 152 10.48 -1.92 -8.02
CA VAL A 152 9.02 -1.81 -8.18
C VAL A 152 8.57 -0.35 -8.21
N ALA A 153 9.06 0.48 -7.28
CA ALA A 153 8.74 1.91 -7.21
C ALA A 153 9.22 2.68 -8.46
N GLU A 154 10.44 2.41 -8.93
CA GLU A 154 11.00 2.99 -10.16
C GLU A 154 10.16 2.64 -11.39
N ARG A 155 9.78 1.36 -11.54
CA ARG A 155 8.87 0.89 -12.61
C ARG A 155 7.54 1.64 -12.59
N ASN A 156 6.96 1.81 -11.40
CA ASN A 156 5.72 2.55 -11.24
C ASN A 156 5.89 4.04 -11.56
N ALA A 157 7.00 4.65 -11.12
CA ALA A 157 7.30 6.04 -11.41
C ALA A 157 7.47 6.29 -12.92
N GLU A 158 8.15 5.39 -13.63
CA GLU A 158 8.26 5.42 -15.09
C GLU A 158 6.89 5.31 -15.76
N THR A 159 6.07 4.33 -15.35
CA THR A 159 4.72 4.11 -15.88
C THR A 159 3.85 5.35 -15.73
N HIS A 160 3.91 5.99 -14.57
CA HIS A 160 3.13 7.20 -14.26
C HIS A 160 3.82 8.50 -14.65
N GLN A 161 5.02 8.44 -15.23
CA GLN A 161 5.81 9.63 -15.61
C GLN A 161 5.96 10.59 -14.42
N ALA A 162 6.33 10.05 -13.24
CA ALA A 162 6.58 10.79 -12.02
C ALA A 162 8.09 10.94 -11.80
N ASP A 163 8.58 12.18 -11.79
CA ASP A 163 9.99 12.49 -11.53
C ASP A 163 10.27 12.43 -10.04
N ILE A 164 10.88 11.32 -9.58
CA ILE A 164 11.17 11.01 -8.18
C ILE A 164 12.62 10.53 -8.07
N THR A 165 13.30 10.97 -7.03
CA THR A 165 14.64 10.48 -6.71
C THR A 165 14.55 9.32 -5.73
N PHE A 166 14.89 8.10 -6.17
CA PHE A 166 14.92 6.91 -5.33
C PHE A 166 16.30 6.69 -4.73
N LEU A 167 16.38 6.34 -3.45
CA LEU A 167 17.61 6.18 -2.70
C LEU A 167 17.52 4.97 -1.77
N GLN A 168 18.41 4.00 -1.95
CA GLN A 168 18.44 2.83 -1.08
C GLN A 168 19.16 3.12 0.23
N GLY A 169 18.56 2.72 1.36
CA GLY A 169 19.16 2.76 2.68
C GLY A 169 18.16 2.80 3.81
N SER A 170 18.67 2.89 5.04
CA SER A 170 17.86 2.83 6.25
C SER A 170 17.22 4.18 6.55
N PHE A 171 15.90 4.22 6.49
CA PHE A 171 15.06 5.37 6.82
C PHE A 171 15.51 6.67 6.13
N LEU A 172 16.04 7.67 6.90
CA LEU A 172 16.46 8.97 6.41
C LEU A 172 17.98 9.09 6.14
N GLU A 173 18.77 8.04 6.41
CA GLU A 173 20.21 8.06 6.17
C GLU A 173 20.60 8.48 4.75
N PRO A 174 19.92 7.99 3.67
CA PRO A 174 20.27 8.37 2.32
C PRO A 174 20.04 9.86 2.01
N VAL A 175 19.13 10.51 2.73
CA VAL A 175 18.74 11.91 2.49
C VAL A 175 19.35 12.89 3.50
N ARG A 176 20.26 12.46 4.36
CA ARG A 176 20.87 13.29 5.44
C ARG A 176 21.53 14.61 4.97
N ASN A 177 21.90 14.70 3.71
CA ASN A 177 22.52 15.89 3.12
C ASN A 177 21.54 16.70 2.24
N HIS A 178 20.25 16.37 2.27
CA HIS A 178 19.22 17.08 1.53
C HIS A 178 18.46 18.02 2.44
N GLU A 179 17.97 19.12 1.90
CA GLU A 179 16.98 19.95 2.57
C GLU A 179 15.60 19.30 2.39
N ILE A 180 14.96 18.94 3.49
CA ILE A 180 13.67 18.25 3.52
C ILE A 180 12.66 19.12 4.27
N ASP A 181 11.57 19.45 3.61
CA ASP A 181 10.46 20.19 4.22
C ASP A 181 9.45 19.26 4.89
N VAL A 182 9.20 18.10 4.29
CA VAL A 182 8.13 17.17 4.70
C VAL A 182 8.65 15.74 4.71
N ILE A 183 8.42 15.04 5.80
CA ILE A 183 8.66 13.61 5.93
C ILE A 183 7.32 12.91 6.00
N VAL A 184 7.09 11.95 5.09
CA VAL A 184 5.92 11.07 5.11
C VAL A 184 6.37 9.62 5.15
N SER A 185 5.63 8.77 5.86
CA SER A 185 5.89 7.34 5.90
C SER A 185 4.63 6.55 6.27
N ASN A 186 4.48 5.38 5.64
CA ASN A 186 3.70 4.28 6.15
C ASN A 186 4.68 3.16 6.53
N PRO A 187 5.33 3.25 7.69
CA PRO A 187 6.36 2.29 8.08
C PRO A 187 5.75 1.00 8.62
N PRO A 188 6.50 -0.10 8.73
CA PRO A 188 6.04 -1.28 9.43
C PRO A 188 5.69 -0.94 10.88
N TYR A 189 4.50 -1.37 11.32
CA TYR A 189 3.97 -1.02 12.64
C TYR A 189 3.32 -2.19 13.39
N ILE A 190 3.33 -3.39 12.83
CA ILE A 190 2.75 -4.58 13.46
C ILE A 190 3.78 -5.16 14.43
N SER A 191 3.37 -5.39 15.68
CA SER A 191 4.20 -6.09 16.66
C SER A 191 4.30 -7.59 16.31
N GLU A 192 5.46 -8.20 16.56
CA GLU A 192 5.62 -9.65 16.39
C GLU A 192 4.60 -10.47 17.21
N ILE A 193 4.12 -9.94 18.33
CA ILE A 193 3.09 -10.58 19.16
C ILE A 193 1.75 -10.71 18.42
N GLU A 194 1.47 -9.79 17.48
CA GLU A 194 0.22 -9.77 16.72
C GLU A 194 0.25 -10.72 15.51
N ARG A 195 1.39 -11.33 15.17
CA ARG A 195 1.59 -12.20 14.00
C ARG A 195 0.51 -13.30 13.91
N GLU A 196 0.17 -13.94 15.01
CA GLU A 196 -0.82 -15.02 15.05
C GLU A 196 -2.28 -14.55 14.82
N THR A 197 -2.52 -13.24 14.90
CA THR A 197 -3.87 -12.66 14.74
C THR A 197 -4.11 -12.11 13.34
N LEU A 198 -3.08 -12.08 12.50
CA LEU A 198 -3.17 -11.55 11.14
C LEU A 198 -3.99 -12.48 10.25
N SER A 199 -4.65 -11.88 9.25
CA SER A 199 -5.34 -12.65 8.22
C SER A 199 -4.34 -13.37 7.31
N ASP A 200 -4.75 -14.52 6.77
CA ASP A 200 -3.95 -15.30 5.84
C ASP A 200 -3.50 -14.52 4.59
N THR A 201 -4.15 -13.42 4.28
CA THR A 201 -3.79 -12.58 3.12
C THR A 201 -2.59 -11.69 3.39
N VAL A 202 -2.39 -11.26 4.65
CA VAL A 202 -1.28 -10.36 5.03
C VAL A 202 0.07 -11.07 4.99
N ILE A 203 0.11 -12.40 5.19
CA ILE A 203 1.36 -13.18 5.15
C ILE A 203 2.05 -13.23 3.78
N PHE A 204 1.36 -12.79 2.73
CA PHE A 204 1.93 -12.67 1.37
C PHE A 204 2.70 -11.37 1.16
N ASP A 205 2.50 -10.37 2.01
CA ASP A 205 3.30 -9.15 1.98
C ASP A 205 4.69 -9.41 2.63
N PRO A 206 5.75 -8.68 2.24
CA PRO A 206 7.08 -8.86 2.82
C PRO A 206 7.10 -8.61 4.33
N GLU A 207 7.70 -9.49 5.11
CA GLU A 207 7.79 -9.34 6.58
C GLU A 207 8.41 -8.01 7.00
N ILE A 208 9.40 -7.53 6.26
CA ILE A 208 10.06 -6.24 6.51
C ILE A 208 9.11 -5.04 6.35
N ALA A 209 8.04 -5.18 5.57
CA ALA A 209 7.03 -4.14 5.40
C ALA A 209 5.90 -4.21 6.44
N LEU A 210 5.84 -5.28 7.23
CA LEU A 210 4.75 -5.53 8.19
C LEU A 210 5.19 -5.33 9.63
N PHE A 211 6.31 -5.97 10.02
CA PHE A 211 6.68 -6.13 11.42
C PHE A 211 7.75 -5.14 11.86
N ALA A 212 7.57 -4.62 13.07
CA ALA A 212 8.55 -3.80 13.74
C ALA A 212 8.71 -4.19 15.21
N ASP A 213 9.94 -4.11 15.70
CA ASP A 213 10.28 -4.25 17.12
C ASP A 213 9.64 -3.13 17.98
N HIS A 214 9.85 -3.21 19.30
CA HIS A 214 9.36 -2.23 20.27
C HIS A 214 7.83 -2.01 20.20
N ASP A 215 7.07 -3.11 20.16
CA ASP A 215 5.61 -3.07 20.03
C ASP A 215 5.14 -2.31 18.77
N GLY A 216 5.90 -2.45 17.67
CA GLY A 216 5.60 -1.79 16.40
C GLY A 216 6.05 -0.32 16.32
N LEU A 217 6.84 0.18 17.29
CA LEU A 217 7.25 1.59 17.32
C LEU A 217 8.67 1.84 16.78
N PHE A 218 9.46 0.82 16.54
CA PHE A 218 10.88 0.97 16.16
C PHE A 218 11.09 1.87 14.94
N ALA A 219 10.31 1.69 13.89
CA ALA A 219 10.47 2.50 12.68
C ALA A 219 10.18 3.99 12.94
N TYR A 220 9.13 4.30 13.70
CA TYR A 220 8.83 5.69 14.09
C TYR A 220 9.95 6.29 14.93
N GLU A 221 10.50 5.55 15.90
CA GLU A 221 11.62 6.00 16.73
C GLU A 221 12.81 6.38 15.86
N GLN A 222 13.19 5.52 14.90
CA GLN A 222 14.32 5.76 14.01
C GLN A 222 14.09 6.96 13.08
N ILE A 223 12.91 7.03 12.44
CA ILE A 223 12.60 8.13 11.52
C ILE A 223 12.58 9.45 12.27
N ILE A 224 11.91 9.53 13.43
CA ILE A 224 11.78 10.77 14.21
C ILE A 224 13.13 11.22 14.78
N GLU A 225 13.98 10.29 15.26
CA GLU A 225 15.33 10.59 15.73
C GLU A 225 16.21 11.16 14.60
N GLN A 226 16.22 10.50 13.43
CA GLN A 226 16.98 10.96 12.26
C GLN A 226 16.44 12.30 11.72
N ALA A 227 15.12 12.51 11.76
CA ALA A 227 14.47 13.74 11.34
C ALA A 227 14.94 14.97 12.09
N HIS A 228 15.40 14.83 13.35
CA HIS A 228 15.89 15.95 14.16
C HIS A 228 17.03 16.69 13.46
N THR A 229 17.92 16.00 12.77
CA THR A 229 19.06 16.61 12.07
C THR A 229 18.65 17.33 10.80
N LEU A 230 17.54 16.95 10.19
CA LEU A 230 16.99 17.52 8.95
C LEU A 230 16.10 18.74 9.22
N SER A 231 15.58 18.87 10.45
CA SER A 231 14.67 19.96 10.87
C SER A 231 13.50 20.17 9.90
N PRO A 232 12.70 19.14 9.60
CA PRO A 232 11.57 19.26 8.68
C PRO A 232 10.50 20.21 9.23
N LYS A 233 9.69 20.76 8.36
CA LYS A 233 8.54 21.60 8.76
C LYS A 233 7.31 20.76 9.11
N LYS A 234 7.19 19.56 8.51
CA LYS A 234 6.02 18.71 8.66
C LYS A 234 6.43 17.24 8.75
N LEU A 235 5.75 16.50 9.61
CA LEU A 235 5.83 15.03 9.73
C LEU A 235 4.44 14.43 9.54
N ALA A 236 4.34 13.34 8.80
CA ALA A 236 3.09 12.62 8.58
C ALA A 236 3.36 11.11 8.58
N PHE A 237 2.69 10.39 9.47
CA PHE A 237 2.83 8.94 9.61
C PHE A 237 1.48 8.25 9.54
N GLU A 238 1.37 7.20 8.72
CA GLU A 238 0.34 6.21 8.94
C GLU A 238 0.69 5.40 10.19
N ILE A 239 -0.32 5.01 10.98
CA ILE A 239 -0.14 4.33 12.26
C ILE A 239 -1.12 3.17 12.44
N GLY A 240 -0.77 2.20 13.26
CA GLY A 240 -1.71 1.29 13.87
C GLY A 240 -2.68 2.04 14.79
N TYR A 241 -3.95 1.62 14.81
CA TYR A 241 -5.05 2.35 15.46
C TYR A 241 -4.89 2.61 16.97
N GLN A 242 -3.92 1.95 17.63
CA GLN A 242 -3.61 2.14 19.04
C GLN A 242 -2.33 2.94 19.29
N GLN A 243 -1.61 3.34 18.23
CA GLN A 243 -0.27 3.93 18.35
C GLN A 243 -0.28 5.48 18.37
N GLY A 244 -1.42 6.13 18.15
CA GLY A 244 -1.53 7.59 18.00
C GLY A 244 -0.88 8.37 19.14
N GLU A 245 -1.14 8.01 20.40
CA GLU A 245 -0.56 8.68 21.56
C GLU A 245 0.96 8.43 21.67
N ALA A 246 1.41 7.19 21.40
CA ALA A 246 2.82 6.83 21.51
C ALA A 246 3.66 7.58 20.46
N VAL A 247 3.23 7.59 19.19
CA VAL A 247 3.91 8.30 18.11
C VAL A 247 3.90 9.82 18.35
N SER A 248 2.78 10.37 18.83
CA SER A 248 2.69 11.79 19.20
C SER A 248 3.70 12.16 20.29
N ARG A 249 3.89 11.30 21.30
CA ARG A 249 4.90 11.52 22.36
C ARG A 249 6.33 11.46 21.82
N LEU A 250 6.63 10.55 20.89
CA LEU A 250 7.94 10.48 20.23
C LEU A 250 8.25 11.79 19.48
N ILE A 251 7.28 12.30 18.72
CA ILE A 251 7.43 13.58 18.01
C ILE A 251 7.67 14.71 19.01
N GLN A 252 6.86 14.86 20.05
CA GLN A 252 7.00 15.94 21.04
C GLN A 252 8.32 15.88 21.82
N LYS A 253 8.84 14.67 22.08
CA LYS A 253 10.13 14.49 22.74
C LYS A 253 11.28 15.03 21.88
N THR A 254 11.23 14.84 20.57
CA THR A 254 12.28 15.23 19.61
C THR A 254 12.09 16.66 19.12
N PHE A 255 10.84 17.08 18.93
CA PHE A 255 10.41 18.41 18.49
C PHE A 255 9.47 19.03 19.53
N PRO A 256 9.99 19.66 20.59
CA PRO A 256 9.16 20.14 21.71
C PRO A 256 8.11 21.20 21.35
N ASN A 257 8.31 21.91 20.24
CA ASN A 257 7.37 22.92 19.74
C ASN A 257 6.31 22.33 18.78
N ALA A 258 6.48 21.09 18.33
CA ALA A 258 5.55 20.44 17.43
C ALA A 258 4.19 20.20 18.11
N LYS A 259 3.14 20.24 17.30
CA LYS A 259 1.76 19.99 17.73
C LYS A 259 1.22 18.77 16.98
N PRO A 260 1.51 17.55 17.47
CA PRO A 260 0.96 16.35 16.85
C PRO A 260 -0.55 16.32 16.92
N GLU A 261 -1.18 16.00 15.81
CA GLU A 261 -2.60 15.77 15.63
C GLU A 261 -2.82 14.32 15.23
N VAL A 262 -3.68 13.59 15.94
CA VAL A 262 -4.10 12.23 15.58
C VAL A 262 -5.38 12.34 14.76
N ILE A 263 -5.34 11.83 13.53
CA ILE A 263 -6.44 11.91 12.58
C ILE A 263 -7.01 10.50 12.39
N GLN A 264 -8.33 10.41 12.45
CA GLN A 264 -9.05 9.16 12.28
C GLN A 264 -9.41 8.91 10.82
N ASP A 265 -9.38 7.63 10.43
CA ASP A 265 -9.86 7.16 9.14
C ASP A 265 -11.41 7.20 9.05
N ILE A 266 -11.95 6.89 7.87
CA ILE A 266 -13.40 6.83 7.62
C ILE A 266 -14.13 5.85 8.58
N ASN A 267 -13.40 4.85 9.11
CA ASN A 267 -13.91 3.88 10.08
C ASN A 267 -13.80 4.36 11.53
N LYS A 268 -13.38 5.62 11.76
CA LYS A 268 -13.18 6.25 13.07
C LYS A 268 -12.12 5.56 13.92
N LYS A 269 -11.11 4.99 13.29
CA LYS A 269 -9.91 4.48 13.94
C LYS A 269 -8.78 5.47 13.75
N ASP A 270 -7.96 5.68 14.77
CA ASP A 270 -6.75 6.47 14.64
C ASP A 270 -5.88 5.89 13.53
N ARG A 271 -5.51 6.70 12.54
CA ARG A 271 -4.81 6.23 11.36
C ARG A 271 -3.61 7.06 10.96
N ILE A 272 -3.62 8.36 11.25
CA ILE A 272 -2.54 9.24 10.86
C ILE A 272 -2.10 10.07 12.07
N VAL A 273 -0.80 10.23 12.24
CA VAL A 273 -0.22 11.28 13.10
C VAL A 273 0.44 12.32 12.21
N TYR A 274 -0.06 13.55 12.27
CA TYR A 274 0.48 14.69 11.56
C TYR A 274 1.03 15.72 12.55
N ALA A 275 2.17 16.35 12.24
CA ALA A 275 2.71 17.42 13.05
C ALA A 275 3.37 18.51 12.19
N GLU A 276 3.17 19.78 12.58
CA GLU A 276 3.99 20.91 12.17
C GLU A 276 5.07 21.13 13.22
N CYS A 277 6.34 21.20 12.77
CA CYS A 277 7.53 21.26 13.63
C CYS A 277 8.08 22.70 13.77
#